data_786b0bc3417f8cf9d9bbaa07d7e8fbcc
#
_entry.id   786b0bc3417f8cf9d9bbaa07d7e8fbcc
#
_cell.length_a   1.000
_cell.length_b   1.000
_cell.length_c   1.000
_cell.angle_alpha   90.00
_cell.angle_beta   90.00
_cell.angle_gamma   90.00
#
_symmetry.space_group_name_H-M   'P 1'
#
loop_
_entity.id
_entity.type
_entity.pdbx_description
1 polymer ?
#
loop_
_entity_poly.entity_id
_entity_poly.type
_entity_poly.pdbx_seq_one_letter_code
_entity_poly.pdbx_strand_id
1 'polypeptide(L)'
;MKDKFINGGISNGHPQEVLEKIWKDWVKFASYAFNKSHATCYAWVSYQTGWLKAHYPAEFQAANLTKNLSNMDEIKKIMDDCKKNGIKVLNPDINESESKFTVNKNGEIRFGLGGIKGFGENIVKAILSDREENGPYADIYDFVERMSGTVNRKAFESLLHSGAFDSFGIQRKQFMTPCKGGDTFIDAILRYGELYKKDTMDSAVSLFGEVEELKPERPEIPPMVGEEDLLAKLHLEKELVGMYLSSHPLDQYRFEMENFASCQLTEIDGIVAECQETKTKKKVTVAGFVISSQTMLGKSGKPWSKTVIEDFSGSYELAFFGKDHEAYMNYMQLNNALYIEAEIDEKYYIKPEDRAKGKTSDYAFKVRKIMLLGNVTETYLKGFSISITTTMLSPDFRKDLVNLLKNHKGNIPLNMYLHDPEKGWNIEFLARKYKVAVTDQLINDLHKMGIMYNVIKK
;
A
#
# COMPACT_ATOMS: atom_id res chain seq x y z
N MET A 1 -27.10 -31.00 39.99
CA MET A 1 -26.23 -30.89 38.80
C MET A 1 -24.83 -31.41 39.05
N LYS A 2 -24.21 -31.17 40.21
CA LYS A 2 -22.87 -31.66 40.57
C LYS A 2 -22.77 -33.19 40.43
N ASP A 3 -23.68 -33.88 41.07
CA ASP A 3 -23.65 -35.36 41.09
C ASP A 3 -23.86 -35.96 39.68
N LYS A 4 -24.70 -35.30 38.86
CA LYS A 4 -24.91 -35.73 37.47
C LYS A 4 -23.65 -35.54 36.63
N PHE A 5 -22.89 -34.46 36.84
CA PHE A 5 -21.63 -34.18 36.16
C PHE A 5 -20.54 -35.16 36.59
N ILE A 6 -20.38 -35.33 37.93
CA ILE A 6 -19.36 -36.22 38.49
C ILE A 6 -19.61 -37.67 38.04
N ASN A 7 -20.85 -38.18 38.27
CA ASN A 7 -21.23 -39.57 37.96
C ASN A 7 -21.15 -39.83 36.43
N GLY A 8 -21.58 -38.85 35.60
CA GLY A 8 -21.46 -38.97 34.15
C GLY A 8 -20.01 -38.99 33.66
N GLY A 9 -19.13 -38.18 34.25
CA GLY A 9 -17.70 -38.18 33.95
C GLY A 9 -17.02 -39.49 34.37
N ILE A 10 -17.35 -40.02 35.57
CA ILE A 10 -16.83 -41.33 36.04
C ILE A 10 -17.27 -42.47 35.10
N SER A 11 -18.54 -42.48 34.69
CA SER A 11 -19.07 -43.44 33.73
C SER A 11 -18.36 -43.43 32.38
N ASN A 12 -17.77 -42.27 32.01
CA ASN A 12 -16.96 -42.08 30.79
C ASN A 12 -15.45 -42.27 31.04
N GLY A 13 -15.04 -42.83 32.18
CA GLY A 13 -13.66 -43.19 32.47
C GLY A 13 -12.76 -42.04 32.97
N HIS A 14 -13.33 -40.91 33.38
CA HIS A 14 -12.54 -39.77 33.91
C HIS A 14 -12.32 -39.94 35.43
N PRO A 15 -11.14 -39.60 35.98
CA PRO A 15 -10.85 -39.67 37.40
C PRO A 15 -11.73 -38.70 38.21
N GLN A 16 -12.31 -39.18 39.29
CA GLN A 16 -13.21 -38.42 40.17
C GLN A 16 -12.57 -37.10 40.68
N GLU A 17 -11.31 -37.16 41.10
CA GLU A 17 -10.58 -36.01 41.63
C GLU A 17 -10.47 -34.88 40.59
N VAL A 18 -10.27 -35.19 39.30
CA VAL A 18 -10.22 -34.24 38.21
C VAL A 18 -11.59 -33.59 38.00
N LEU A 19 -12.65 -34.37 38.02
CA LEU A 19 -14.03 -33.89 37.87
C LEU A 19 -14.46 -33.00 39.04
N GLU A 20 -14.08 -33.34 40.25
CA GLU A 20 -14.35 -32.53 41.44
C GLU A 20 -13.59 -31.20 41.39
N LYS A 21 -12.33 -31.20 40.94
CA LYS A 21 -11.55 -29.99 40.72
C LYS A 21 -12.20 -29.08 39.67
N ILE A 22 -12.59 -29.65 38.52
CA ILE A 22 -13.29 -28.91 37.46
C ILE A 22 -14.58 -28.32 37.98
N TRP A 23 -15.37 -29.08 38.74
CA TRP A 23 -16.61 -28.57 39.33
C TRP A 23 -16.36 -27.46 40.32
N LYS A 24 -15.34 -27.56 41.16
CA LYS A 24 -14.95 -26.54 42.12
C LYS A 24 -14.51 -25.23 41.41
N ASP A 25 -13.75 -25.36 40.33
CA ASP A 25 -13.33 -24.23 39.50
C ASP A 25 -14.54 -23.59 38.80
N TRP A 26 -15.51 -24.36 38.33
CA TRP A 26 -16.76 -23.83 37.78
C TRP A 26 -17.62 -23.10 38.82
N VAL A 27 -17.73 -23.63 40.03
CA VAL A 27 -18.45 -22.95 41.13
C VAL A 27 -17.78 -21.64 41.49
N LYS A 28 -16.44 -21.62 41.52
CA LYS A 28 -15.66 -20.41 41.76
C LYS A 28 -15.85 -19.43 40.61
N PHE A 29 -15.80 -19.88 39.36
CA PHE A 29 -16.07 -19.04 38.17
C PHE A 29 -17.52 -18.51 38.21
N ALA A 30 -18.50 -19.33 38.55
CA ALA A 30 -19.91 -18.91 38.64
C ALA A 30 -20.17 -17.86 39.72
N SER A 31 -19.38 -17.83 40.81
CA SER A 31 -19.46 -16.77 41.84
C SER A 31 -18.93 -15.41 41.37
N TYR A 32 -18.05 -15.44 40.36
CA TYR A 32 -17.53 -14.26 39.62
C TYR A 32 -18.15 -14.11 38.24
N ALA A 33 -19.21 -14.88 37.95
CA ALA A 33 -19.83 -14.92 36.62
C ALA A 33 -19.97 -13.50 36.07
N PHE A 34 -19.69 -13.40 34.79
CA PHE A 34 -19.64 -12.17 33.98
C PHE A 34 -20.77 -11.24 34.43
N ASN A 35 -20.41 -10.10 34.99
CA ASN A 35 -21.38 -9.15 35.50
C ASN A 35 -22.35 -8.77 34.37
N LYS A 36 -23.64 -9.05 34.55
CA LYS A 36 -24.69 -8.82 33.57
C LYS A 36 -24.71 -7.37 33.11
N SER A 37 -24.49 -6.41 34.02
CA SER A 37 -24.40 -5.00 33.67
C SER A 37 -23.19 -4.70 32.76
N HIS A 38 -22.03 -5.31 33.02
CA HIS A 38 -20.85 -5.19 32.15
C HIS A 38 -21.14 -5.75 30.76
N ALA A 39 -21.69 -6.96 30.66
CA ALA A 39 -22.07 -7.54 29.37
C ALA A 39 -23.08 -6.68 28.61
N THR A 40 -24.07 -6.11 29.29
CA THR A 40 -25.07 -5.22 28.71
C THR A 40 -24.42 -3.93 28.17
N CYS A 41 -23.51 -3.32 28.94
CA CYS A 41 -22.80 -2.11 28.50
C CYS A 41 -21.95 -2.39 27.25
N TYR A 42 -21.20 -3.49 27.24
CA TYR A 42 -20.40 -3.86 26.05
C TYR A 42 -21.25 -4.21 24.84
N ALA A 43 -22.35 -4.94 25.02
CA ALA A 43 -23.29 -5.22 23.95
C ALA A 43 -23.90 -3.93 23.36
N TRP A 44 -24.21 -2.96 24.20
CA TRP A 44 -24.71 -1.66 23.77
C TRP A 44 -23.67 -0.89 22.95
N VAL A 45 -22.43 -0.79 23.43
CA VAL A 45 -21.33 -0.13 22.69
C VAL A 45 -21.05 -0.86 21.38
N SER A 46 -21.03 -2.20 21.38
CA SER A 46 -20.83 -2.99 20.15
C SER A 46 -21.94 -2.75 19.12
N TYR A 47 -23.19 -2.64 19.59
CA TYR A 47 -24.30 -2.30 18.71
C TYR A 47 -24.13 -0.89 18.11
N GLN A 48 -23.81 0.11 18.95
CA GLN A 48 -23.60 1.48 18.48
C GLN A 48 -22.47 1.58 17.45
N THR A 49 -21.33 0.94 17.71
CA THR A 49 -20.18 0.93 16.78
C THR A 49 -20.51 0.21 15.49
N GLY A 50 -21.22 -0.93 15.56
CA GLY A 50 -21.70 -1.64 14.38
C GLY A 50 -22.70 -0.82 13.56
N TRP A 51 -23.62 -0.12 14.22
CA TRP A 51 -24.58 0.75 13.57
C TRP A 51 -23.90 1.94 12.87
N LEU A 52 -22.96 2.61 13.57
CA LEU A 52 -22.16 3.70 12.99
C LEU A 52 -21.35 3.23 11.76
N LYS A 53 -20.69 2.07 11.87
CA LYS A 53 -19.96 1.50 10.73
C LYS A 53 -20.85 1.20 9.54
N ALA A 54 -22.09 0.77 9.76
CA ALA A 54 -23.04 0.44 8.70
C ALA A 54 -23.64 1.68 8.02
N HIS A 55 -23.92 2.75 8.78
CA HIS A 55 -24.63 3.93 8.27
C HIS A 55 -23.70 5.11 7.95
N TYR A 56 -22.54 5.19 8.60
CA TYR A 56 -21.54 6.25 8.43
C TYR A 56 -20.13 5.66 8.34
N PRO A 57 -19.87 4.79 7.34
CA PRO A 57 -18.63 4.03 7.29
C PRO A 57 -17.37 4.89 7.15
N ALA A 58 -17.44 5.98 6.38
CA ALA A 58 -16.30 6.88 6.20
C ALA A 58 -15.96 7.63 7.50
N GLU A 59 -16.94 8.19 8.17
CA GLU A 59 -16.77 8.91 9.43
C GLU A 59 -16.30 7.98 10.56
N PHE A 60 -16.84 6.76 10.59
CA PHE A 60 -16.40 5.73 11.54
C PHE A 60 -14.93 5.37 11.34
N GLN A 61 -14.50 5.18 10.08
CA GLN A 61 -13.10 4.87 9.80
C GLN A 61 -12.18 6.09 10.00
N ALA A 62 -12.61 7.31 9.67
CA ALA A 62 -11.84 8.52 9.97
C ALA A 62 -11.58 8.68 11.48
N ALA A 63 -12.58 8.38 12.31
CA ALA A 63 -12.43 8.37 13.77
C ALA A 63 -11.45 7.28 14.24
N ASN A 64 -11.53 6.07 13.68
CA ASN A 64 -10.63 4.98 13.98
C ASN A 64 -9.18 5.30 13.56
N LEU A 65 -8.95 5.83 12.35
CA LEU A 65 -7.65 6.27 11.89
C LEU A 65 -7.05 7.33 12.83
N THR A 66 -7.86 8.31 13.23
CA THR A 66 -7.43 9.36 14.17
C THR A 66 -6.99 8.79 15.53
N LYS A 67 -7.67 7.78 16.05
CA LYS A 67 -7.35 7.16 17.35
C LYS A 67 -6.14 6.23 17.29
N ASN A 68 -5.81 5.69 16.12
CA ASN A 68 -4.77 4.69 15.96
C ASN A 68 -3.51 5.23 15.26
N LEU A 69 -3.29 6.55 15.18
CA LEU A 69 -2.15 7.18 14.50
C LEU A 69 -0.78 6.63 14.96
N SER A 70 -0.66 6.15 16.21
CA SER A 70 0.57 5.54 16.74
C SER A 70 0.69 4.03 16.49
N ASN A 71 -0.36 3.39 15.95
CA ASN A 71 -0.41 1.93 15.75
C ASN A 71 -0.58 1.61 14.26
N MET A 72 0.56 1.43 13.57
CA MET A 72 0.60 1.21 12.12
C MET A 72 -0.11 -0.08 11.68
N ASP A 73 -0.11 -1.14 12.50
CA ASP A 73 -0.77 -2.40 12.16
C ASP A 73 -2.29 -2.24 12.15
N GLU A 74 -2.84 -1.49 13.12
CA GLU A 74 -4.27 -1.16 13.12
C GLU A 74 -4.63 -0.20 11.98
N ILE A 75 -3.79 0.77 11.66
CA ILE A 75 -4.00 1.66 10.52
C ILE A 75 -4.07 0.86 9.21
N LYS A 76 -3.17 -0.11 8.99
CA LYS A 76 -3.23 -0.97 7.79
C LYS A 76 -4.57 -1.71 7.70
N LYS A 77 -5.04 -2.32 8.79
CA LYS A 77 -6.34 -3.02 8.82
C LYS A 77 -7.51 -2.08 8.49
N ILE A 78 -7.48 -0.86 9.03
CA ILE A 78 -8.51 0.15 8.76
C ILE A 78 -8.48 0.58 7.30
N MET A 79 -7.28 0.80 6.73
CA MET A 79 -7.11 1.15 5.31
C MET A 79 -7.60 0.04 4.38
N ASP A 80 -7.31 -1.23 4.71
CA ASP A 80 -7.82 -2.38 3.96
C ASP A 80 -9.34 -2.48 4.02
N ASP A 81 -9.94 -2.20 5.19
CA ASP A 81 -11.38 -2.13 5.35
C ASP A 81 -11.99 -0.98 4.54
N CYS A 82 -11.35 0.20 4.54
CA CYS A 82 -11.74 1.32 3.67
C CYS A 82 -11.74 0.90 2.20
N LYS A 83 -10.65 0.30 1.73
CA LYS A 83 -10.51 -0.16 0.34
C LYS A 83 -11.59 -1.19 -0.05
N LYS A 84 -11.85 -2.19 0.82
CA LYS A 84 -12.89 -3.21 0.61
C LYS A 84 -14.29 -2.60 0.50
N ASN A 85 -14.54 -1.51 1.21
CA ASN A 85 -15.82 -0.80 1.22
C ASN A 85 -15.89 0.35 0.19
N GLY A 86 -14.87 0.50 -0.66
CA GLY A 86 -14.83 1.56 -1.69
C GLY A 86 -14.64 2.97 -1.13
N ILE A 87 -14.18 3.12 0.12
CA ILE A 87 -13.91 4.40 0.76
C ILE A 87 -12.49 4.83 0.40
N LYS A 88 -12.36 5.95 -0.27
CA LYS A 88 -11.05 6.51 -0.60
C LYS A 88 -10.47 7.26 0.59
N VAL A 89 -9.17 7.09 0.82
CA VAL A 89 -8.39 7.90 1.75
C VAL A 89 -7.43 8.76 0.94
N LEU A 90 -7.57 10.07 1.07
CA LEU A 90 -6.84 11.07 0.30
C LEU A 90 -5.62 11.55 1.07
N ASN A 91 -4.57 11.95 0.35
CA ASN A 91 -3.36 12.54 0.90
C ASN A 91 -3.68 13.77 1.78
N PRO A 92 -2.76 14.20 2.68
CA PRO A 92 -2.84 15.51 3.28
C PRO A 92 -2.97 16.59 2.21
N ASP A 93 -3.70 17.63 2.51
CA ASP A 93 -3.81 18.85 1.67
C ASP A 93 -3.81 20.06 2.57
N ILE A 94 -3.01 21.06 2.23
CA ILE A 94 -2.83 22.25 3.07
C ILE A 94 -4.11 23.06 3.23
N ASN A 95 -4.99 23.00 2.22
CA ASN A 95 -6.25 23.76 2.22
C ASN A 95 -7.45 22.97 2.72
N GLU A 96 -7.42 21.61 2.64
CA GLU A 96 -8.57 20.78 3.02
C GLU A 96 -8.38 20.05 4.35
N SER A 97 -7.13 19.69 4.69
CA SER A 97 -6.89 18.88 5.88
C SER A 97 -7.13 19.65 7.17
N GLU A 98 -7.79 18.98 8.11
CA GLU A 98 -7.88 19.39 9.50
C GLU A 98 -6.75 18.78 10.34
N SER A 99 -6.74 19.01 11.65
CA SER A 99 -5.77 18.35 12.53
C SER A 99 -5.94 16.83 12.56
N LYS A 100 -7.19 16.36 12.50
CA LYS A 100 -7.59 14.94 12.52
C LYS A 100 -8.02 14.49 11.13
N PHE A 101 -8.19 13.17 10.95
CA PHE A 101 -8.86 12.65 9.77
C PHE A 101 -10.32 13.14 9.73
N THR A 102 -10.76 13.61 8.57
CA THR A 102 -12.11 14.11 8.34
C THR A 102 -12.68 13.52 7.07
N VAL A 103 -14.00 13.59 6.91
CA VAL A 103 -14.68 13.14 5.71
C VAL A 103 -15.10 14.37 4.91
N ASN A 104 -14.74 14.40 3.62
CA ASN A 104 -15.12 15.47 2.73
C ASN A 104 -16.56 15.30 2.21
N LYS A 105 -17.06 16.28 1.44
CA LYS A 105 -18.43 16.26 0.87
C LYS A 105 -18.69 15.10 -0.09
N ASN A 106 -17.63 14.46 -0.61
CA ASN A 106 -17.73 13.32 -1.51
C ASN A 106 -17.74 11.98 -0.77
N GLY A 107 -17.69 11.97 0.58
CA GLY A 107 -17.59 10.76 1.38
C GLY A 107 -16.18 10.15 1.40
N GLU A 108 -15.15 10.89 1.00
CA GLU A 108 -13.76 10.45 1.01
C GLU A 108 -13.08 10.93 2.29
N ILE A 109 -12.20 10.11 2.86
CA ILE A 109 -11.46 10.46 4.08
C ILE A 109 -10.24 11.30 3.69
N ARG A 110 -10.10 12.50 4.26
CA ARG A 110 -8.91 13.34 4.14
C ARG A 110 -7.94 13.06 5.29
N PHE A 111 -6.66 12.85 4.97
CA PHE A 111 -5.61 12.66 5.96
C PHE A 111 -5.39 13.95 6.78
N GLY A 112 -5.36 13.82 8.10
CA GLY A 112 -5.18 14.97 9.00
C GLY A 112 -3.74 15.43 9.12
N LEU A 113 -3.48 16.74 9.15
CA LEU A 113 -2.12 17.31 9.29
C LEU A 113 -1.41 16.83 10.55
N GLY A 114 -2.16 16.58 11.65
CA GLY A 114 -1.60 16.04 12.89
C GLY A 114 -1.09 14.61 12.80
N GLY A 115 -1.39 13.88 11.72
CA GLY A 115 -0.87 12.55 11.44
C GLY A 115 0.50 12.53 10.75
N ILE A 116 0.99 13.69 10.28
CA ILE A 116 2.29 13.80 9.62
C ILE A 116 3.39 13.74 10.67
N LYS A 117 4.32 12.77 10.54
CA LYS A 117 5.43 12.62 11.48
C LYS A 117 6.37 13.83 11.47
N GLY A 118 6.79 14.23 12.67
CA GLY A 118 7.70 15.38 12.82
C GLY A 118 7.02 16.74 12.63
N PHE A 119 5.71 16.77 12.43
CA PHE A 119 4.92 17.97 12.28
C PHE A 119 4.27 18.35 13.62
N GLY A 120 4.71 19.44 14.23
CA GLY A 120 4.32 19.83 15.59
C GLY A 120 2.86 20.32 15.68
N GLU A 121 2.17 19.95 16.75
CA GLU A 121 0.76 20.35 16.99
C GLU A 121 0.54 21.87 16.93
N ASN A 122 1.53 22.67 17.38
CA ASN A 122 1.45 24.12 17.34
C ASN A 122 1.45 24.67 15.91
N ILE A 123 2.22 24.04 15.01
CA ILE A 123 2.26 24.42 13.58
C ILE A 123 0.91 24.08 12.94
N VAL A 124 0.35 22.91 13.24
CA VAL A 124 -0.99 22.54 12.76
C VAL A 124 -2.03 23.56 13.19
N LYS A 125 -2.05 23.92 14.47
CA LYS A 125 -2.99 24.94 14.99
C LYS A 125 -2.81 26.28 14.29
N ALA A 126 -1.57 26.72 14.07
CA ALA A 126 -1.30 28.00 13.40
C ALA A 126 -1.80 28.01 11.95
N ILE A 127 -1.58 26.92 11.21
CA ILE A 127 -2.09 26.79 9.83
C ILE A 127 -3.61 26.81 9.81
N LEU A 128 -4.27 26.08 10.70
CA LEU A 128 -5.73 26.04 10.77
C LEU A 128 -6.34 27.40 11.15
N SER A 129 -5.78 28.08 12.16
CA SER A 129 -6.22 29.45 12.54
C SER A 129 -6.03 30.44 11.41
N ASP A 130 -4.86 30.44 10.77
CA ASP A 130 -4.59 31.34 9.66
C ASP A 130 -5.54 31.10 8.49
N ARG A 131 -5.82 29.82 8.17
CA ARG A 131 -6.77 29.44 7.12
C ARG A 131 -8.22 29.83 7.47
N GLU A 132 -8.60 29.76 8.74
CA GLU A 132 -9.92 30.19 9.22
C GLU A 132 -10.09 31.70 9.14
N GLU A 133 -9.04 32.47 9.47
CA GLU A 133 -9.07 33.93 9.49
C GLU A 133 -8.93 34.53 8.07
N ASN A 134 -8.03 34.00 7.24
CA ASN A 134 -7.63 34.59 5.97
C ASN A 134 -8.06 33.78 4.73
N GLY A 135 -8.75 32.64 4.93
CA GLY A 135 -9.17 31.74 3.85
C GLY A 135 -8.07 30.78 3.36
N PRO A 136 -8.39 29.93 2.38
CA PRO A 136 -7.44 28.98 1.83
C PRO A 136 -6.25 29.70 1.18
N TYR A 137 -5.09 29.03 1.19
CA TYR A 137 -3.88 29.50 0.53
C TYR A 137 -4.03 29.45 -0.99
N ALA A 138 -3.79 30.57 -1.67
CA ALA A 138 -3.95 30.67 -3.12
C ALA A 138 -2.87 29.88 -3.87
N ASP A 139 -1.64 29.96 -3.42
CA ASP A 139 -0.48 29.28 -3.97
C ASP A 139 0.61 29.07 -2.91
N ILE A 140 1.76 28.53 -3.32
CA ILE A 140 2.87 28.26 -2.41
C ILE A 140 3.51 29.56 -1.88
N TYR A 141 3.43 30.66 -2.62
CA TYR A 141 3.96 31.95 -2.18
C TYR A 141 3.08 32.55 -1.09
N ASP A 142 1.76 32.56 -1.27
CA ASP A 142 0.80 32.98 -0.26
C ASP A 142 1.00 32.20 1.06
N PHE A 143 1.24 30.86 0.95
CA PHE A 143 1.55 30.04 2.11
C PHE A 143 2.82 30.51 2.85
N VAL A 144 3.93 30.71 2.16
CA VAL A 144 5.18 31.13 2.83
C VAL A 144 5.15 32.56 3.32
N GLU A 145 4.43 33.47 2.65
CA GLU A 145 4.20 34.84 3.08
C GLU A 145 3.46 34.89 4.42
N ARG A 146 2.38 34.12 4.54
CA ARG A 146 1.52 34.06 5.75
C ARG A 146 2.13 33.24 6.88
N MET A 147 2.85 32.14 6.56
CA MET A 147 3.37 31.20 7.55
C MET A 147 4.86 31.42 7.88
N SER A 148 5.50 32.45 7.35
CA SER A 148 6.91 32.77 7.62
C SER A 148 7.18 32.94 9.12
N GLY A 149 8.24 32.28 9.60
CA GLY A 149 8.63 32.26 11.01
C GLY A 149 7.84 31.28 11.89
N THR A 150 6.74 30.72 11.39
CA THR A 150 5.97 29.66 12.05
C THR A 150 6.35 28.27 11.50
N VAL A 151 6.47 28.15 10.19
CA VAL A 151 6.87 26.92 9.49
C VAL A 151 8.35 27.00 9.18
N ASN A 152 9.16 26.22 9.89
CA ASN A 152 10.58 26.09 9.60
C ASN A 152 10.82 25.14 8.42
N ARG A 153 12.07 25.06 7.91
CA ARG A 153 12.46 24.21 6.79
C ARG A 153 12.02 22.76 6.97
N LYS A 154 12.24 22.15 8.14
CA LYS A 154 11.89 20.76 8.41
C LYS A 154 10.38 20.51 8.34
N ALA A 155 9.59 21.44 8.86
CA ALA A 155 8.14 21.37 8.79
C ALA A 155 7.63 21.53 7.35
N PHE A 156 8.25 22.43 6.59
CA PHE A 156 7.97 22.63 5.17
C PHE A 156 8.26 21.35 4.35
N GLU A 157 9.43 20.74 4.56
CA GLU A 157 9.80 19.47 3.93
C GLU A 157 8.82 18.35 4.30
N SER A 158 8.35 18.30 5.56
CA SER A 158 7.35 17.31 5.98
C SER A 158 6.00 17.50 5.26
N LEU A 159 5.54 18.73 5.07
CA LEU A 159 4.35 19.05 4.27
C LEU A 159 4.56 18.68 2.80
N LEU A 160 5.69 19.06 2.22
CA LEU A 160 6.03 18.77 0.84
C LEU A 160 6.02 17.26 0.55
N HIS A 161 6.80 16.50 1.32
CA HIS A 161 6.96 15.08 1.06
C HIS A 161 5.74 14.25 1.46
N SER A 162 4.88 14.73 2.38
CA SER A 162 3.58 14.11 2.66
C SER A 162 2.53 14.34 1.58
N GLY A 163 2.77 15.29 0.65
CA GLY A 163 1.84 15.64 -0.42
C GLY A 163 0.90 16.80 -0.11
N ALA A 164 1.08 17.48 1.02
CA ALA A 164 0.18 18.55 1.43
C ALA A 164 0.15 19.75 0.45
N PHE A 165 1.16 19.90 -0.41
CA PHE A 165 1.25 20.95 -1.42
C PHE A 165 0.93 20.49 -2.84
N ASP A 166 0.56 19.21 -3.04
CA ASP A 166 0.31 18.65 -4.38
C ASP A 166 -0.81 19.40 -5.14
N SER A 167 -1.78 19.96 -4.41
CA SER A 167 -2.88 20.77 -4.97
C SER A 167 -2.41 22.08 -5.63
N PHE A 168 -1.22 22.58 -5.33
CA PHE A 168 -0.66 23.76 -6.00
C PHE A 168 -0.09 23.45 -7.39
N GLY A 169 -0.08 22.18 -7.82
CA GLY A 169 0.37 21.79 -9.17
C GLY A 169 1.88 21.84 -9.38
N ILE A 170 2.67 22.00 -8.32
CA ILE A 170 4.13 22.01 -8.35
C ILE A 170 4.61 20.61 -7.96
N GLN A 171 5.43 19.98 -8.81
CA GLN A 171 5.94 18.65 -8.50
C GLN A 171 6.99 18.72 -7.39
N ARG A 172 6.98 17.72 -6.48
CA ARG A 172 7.86 17.72 -5.30
C ARG A 172 9.35 17.81 -5.67
N LYS A 173 9.76 17.24 -6.81
CA LYS A 173 11.12 17.33 -7.35
C LYS A 173 11.54 18.77 -7.69
N GLN A 174 10.61 19.64 -8.15
CA GLN A 174 10.92 21.03 -8.48
C GLN A 174 11.39 21.81 -7.25
N PHE A 175 10.87 21.52 -6.07
CA PHE A 175 11.31 22.15 -4.83
C PHE A 175 12.77 21.84 -4.48
N MET A 176 13.28 20.68 -4.91
CA MET A 176 14.67 20.27 -4.69
C MET A 176 15.61 20.67 -5.83
N THR A 177 15.06 21.28 -6.89
CA THR A 177 15.85 21.73 -8.05
C THR A 177 16.50 23.09 -7.77
N PRO A 178 17.78 23.30 -8.14
CA PRO A 178 18.43 24.58 -7.99
C PRO A 178 17.78 25.69 -8.83
N CYS A 179 17.60 26.86 -8.22
CA CYS A 179 17.19 28.09 -8.88
C CYS A 179 18.39 28.85 -9.50
N LYS A 180 18.10 29.92 -10.22
CA LYS A 180 19.10 30.91 -10.64
C LYS A 180 19.78 31.46 -9.37
N GLY A 181 21.04 31.11 -9.14
CA GLY A 181 21.78 31.52 -7.92
C GLY A 181 22.34 30.36 -7.08
N GLY A 182 21.99 29.10 -7.42
CA GLY A 182 22.59 27.89 -6.85
C GLY A 182 21.83 27.28 -5.67
N ASP A 183 20.96 28.03 -5.00
CA ASP A 183 20.11 27.51 -3.93
C ASP A 183 18.95 26.67 -4.49
N THR A 184 18.45 25.69 -3.73
CA THR A 184 17.24 24.96 -4.10
C THR A 184 16.02 25.87 -4.04
N PHE A 185 14.95 25.53 -4.79
CA PHE A 185 13.72 26.31 -4.75
C PHE A 185 13.12 26.38 -3.34
N ILE A 186 13.27 25.34 -2.54
CA ILE A 186 12.83 25.35 -1.13
C ILE A 186 13.59 26.42 -0.32
N ASP A 187 14.91 26.55 -0.52
CA ASP A 187 15.71 27.58 0.17
C ASP A 187 15.34 28.99 -0.30
N ALA A 188 15.15 29.14 -1.61
CA ALA A 188 14.79 30.42 -2.21
C ALA A 188 13.41 30.93 -1.74
N ILE A 189 12.40 30.00 -1.67
CA ILE A 189 11.03 30.39 -1.29
C ILE A 189 10.91 30.66 0.21
N LEU A 190 11.63 29.92 1.07
CA LEU A 190 11.65 30.19 2.51
C LEU A 190 12.32 31.54 2.81
N ARG A 191 13.44 31.81 2.14
CA ARG A 191 14.12 33.14 2.25
C ARG A 191 13.22 34.29 1.77
N TYR A 192 12.50 34.07 0.66
CA TYR A 192 11.51 35.03 0.16
C TYR A 192 10.46 35.34 1.24
N GLY A 193 9.88 34.32 1.88
CA GLY A 193 8.88 34.49 2.94
C GLY A 193 9.43 35.28 4.15
N GLU A 194 10.69 35.05 4.54
CA GLU A 194 11.34 35.80 5.61
C GLU A 194 11.55 37.27 5.25
N LEU A 195 11.98 37.55 4.00
CA LEU A 195 12.16 38.94 3.50
C LEU A 195 10.81 39.65 3.40
N TYR A 196 9.78 38.97 2.87
CA TYR A 196 8.43 39.52 2.75
C TYR A 196 7.86 39.93 4.12
N LYS A 197 8.04 39.07 5.13
CA LYS A 197 7.60 39.36 6.50
C LYS A 197 8.33 40.55 7.11
N LYS A 198 9.64 40.66 6.90
CA LYS A 198 10.43 41.81 7.36
C LYS A 198 9.94 43.12 6.72
N ASP A 199 9.78 43.09 5.41
CA ASP A 199 9.32 44.24 4.65
C ASP A 199 7.93 44.72 5.13
N THR A 200 7.00 43.77 5.34
CA THR A 200 5.67 44.08 5.87
C THR A 200 5.72 44.67 7.28
N MET A 201 6.63 44.18 8.15
CA MET A 201 6.82 44.72 9.50
C MET A 201 7.46 46.13 9.46
N ASP A 202 8.47 46.32 8.62
CA ASP A 202 9.15 47.60 8.47
C ASP A 202 8.23 48.65 7.81
N SER A 203 7.40 48.25 6.85
CA SER A 203 6.40 49.12 6.20
C SER A 203 5.30 49.54 7.18
N ALA A 204 4.89 48.72 8.12
CA ALA A 204 3.93 49.07 9.18
C ALA A 204 4.46 50.17 10.13
N VAL A 205 5.77 50.34 10.22
CA VAL A 205 6.45 51.35 11.05
C VAL A 205 6.84 52.58 10.21
N SER A 206 6.80 52.50 8.87
CA SER A 206 7.24 53.57 7.97
C SER A 206 6.16 54.64 7.78
N LEU A 207 6.54 55.90 7.96
CA LEU A 207 5.68 57.09 7.72
C LEU A 207 5.45 57.42 6.22
N PHE A 208 6.11 56.69 5.29
CA PHE A 208 6.16 57.04 3.87
C PHE A 208 5.27 56.18 2.95
N GLY A 209 4.44 55.32 3.50
CA GLY A 209 3.52 54.49 2.72
C GLY A 209 4.18 53.33 1.94
N GLU A 210 3.37 52.44 1.46
CA GLU A 210 3.82 51.30 0.64
C GLU A 210 4.45 51.79 -0.67
N VAL A 211 5.75 51.63 -0.83
CA VAL A 211 6.44 51.75 -2.11
C VAL A 211 6.46 50.38 -2.75
N GLU A 212 5.63 50.15 -3.76
CA GLU A 212 5.46 48.88 -4.47
C GLU A 212 6.78 48.31 -5.04
N GLU A 213 7.78 49.18 -5.23
CA GLU A 213 9.11 48.87 -5.76
C GLU A 213 10.05 48.14 -4.77
N LEU A 214 9.68 48.02 -3.48
CA LEU A 214 10.50 47.40 -2.44
C LEU A 214 10.09 45.97 -2.06
N LYS A 215 8.98 45.46 -2.61
CA LYS A 215 8.56 44.07 -2.32
C LYS A 215 9.56 43.06 -2.86
N PRO A 216 9.98 42.06 -2.07
CA PRO A 216 10.90 41.05 -2.53
C PRO A 216 10.31 40.28 -3.73
N GLU A 217 11.16 40.08 -4.74
CA GLU A 217 10.76 39.36 -5.97
C GLU A 217 10.51 37.88 -5.67
N ARG A 218 9.38 37.35 -6.16
CA ARG A 218 9.03 35.93 -6.02
C ARG A 218 10.01 35.06 -6.82
N PRO A 219 10.65 34.05 -6.21
CA PRO A 219 11.55 33.19 -6.96
C PRO A 219 10.78 32.39 -8.02
N GLU A 220 11.34 32.27 -9.22
CA GLU A 220 10.74 31.48 -10.31
C GLU A 220 10.71 30.01 -9.96
N ILE A 221 9.58 29.33 -10.23
CA ILE A 221 9.47 27.88 -10.09
C ILE A 221 10.39 27.22 -11.13
N PRO A 222 11.35 26.39 -10.72
CA PRO A 222 12.25 25.72 -11.65
C PRO A 222 11.48 24.84 -12.66
N PRO A 223 11.93 24.74 -13.90
CA PRO A 223 11.33 23.83 -14.87
C PRO A 223 11.51 22.38 -14.42
N MET A 224 10.58 21.54 -14.83
CA MET A 224 10.72 20.08 -14.61
C MET A 224 11.94 19.54 -15.36
N VAL A 225 12.85 18.90 -14.64
CA VAL A 225 14.03 18.26 -15.21
C VAL A 225 13.91 16.74 -15.00
N GLY A 226 13.59 16.02 -16.08
CA GLY A 226 13.41 14.56 -16.08
C GLY A 226 12.12 14.10 -15.35
N GLU A 227 11.90 12.81 -15.32
CA GLU A 227 10.77 12.20 -14.61
C GLU A 227 11.01 12.22 -13.09
N GLU A 228 9.93 12.30 -12.32
CA GLU A 228 9.98 12.16 -10.87
C GLU A 228 10.30 10.70 -10.52
N ASP A 229 11.27 10.48 -9.62
CA ASP A 229 11.52 9.14 -9.10
C ASP A 229 10.36 8.73 -8.17
N LEU A 230 9.43 7.97 -8.74
CA LEU A 230 8.22 7.52 -8.05
C LEU A 230 8.56 6.75 -6.76
N LEU A 231 9.60 5.90 -6.78
CA LEU A 231 9.97 5.11 -5.61
C LEU A 231 10.52 5.99 -4.48
N ALA A 232 11.39 6.93 -4.80
CA ALA A 232 11.92 7.89 -3.81
C ALA A 232 10.79 8.73 -3.21
N LYS A 233 9.85 9.21 -4.03
CA LYS A 233 8.65 9.94 -3.59
C LYS A 233 7.81 9.13 -2.63
N LEU A 234 7.49 7.87 -2.99
CA LEU A 234 6.67 6.98 -2.18
C LEU A 234 7.35 6.59 -0.86
N HIS A 235 8.68 6.47 -0.85
CA HIS A 235 9.42 6.23 0.38
C HIS A 235 9.32 7.39 1.36
N LEU A 236 9.54 8.61 0.89
CA LEU A 236 9.42 9.82 1.72
C LEU A 236 7.99 9.99 2.24
N GLU A 237 7.00 9.72 1.38
CA GLU A 237 5.59 9.72 1.78
C GLU A 237 5.33 8.68 2.89
N LYS A 238 5.77 7.42 2.70
CA LYS A 238 5.62 6.35 3.70
C LYS A 238 6.35 6.67 5.02
N GLU A 239 7.52 7.28 4.96
CA GLU A 239 8.27 7.69 6.15
C GLU A 239 7.48 8.69 7.00
N LEU A 240 6.84 9.67 6.37
CA LEU A 240 6.13 10.77 7.04
C LEU A 240 4.70 10.41 7.42
N VAL A 241 4.00 9.71 6.55
CA VAL A 241 2.57 9.36 6.72
C VAL A 241 2.41 7.97 7.33
N GLY A 242 3.46 7.14 7.22
CA GLY A 242 3.48 5.77 7.73
C GLY A 242 2.99 4.72 6.73
N MET A 243 2.45 5.13 5.57
CA MET A 243 1.93 4.25 4.53
C MET A 243 2.05 4.89 3.16
N TYR A 244 1.83 4.10 2.11
CA TYR A 244 1.68 4.61 0.75
C TYR A 244 0.23 5.08 0.54
N LEU A 245 0.01 6.36 0.27
CA LEU A 245 -1.31 6.94 0.00
C LEU A 245 -1.51 7.23 -1.50
N SER A 246 -0.51 7.87 -2.14
CA SER A 246 -0.65 8.31 -3.53
C SER A 246 -0.65 7.16 -4.53
N SER A 247 0.21 6.16 -4.34
CA SER A 247 0.25 4.91 -5.10
C SER A 247 1.13 3.88 -4.38
N HIS A 248 1.03 2.60 -4.76
CA HIS A 248 1.88 1.54 -4.21
C HIS A 248 3.06 1.26 -5.16
N PRO A 249 4.29 0.95 -4.67
CA PRO A 249 5.42 0.62 -5.53
C PRO A 249 5.16 -0.51 -6.54
N LEU A 250 4.24 -1.41 -6.20
CA LEU A 250 3.84 -2.53 -7.05
C LEU A 250 2.71 -2.19 -8.04
N ASP A 251 2.17 -0.97 -8.04
CA ASP A 251 1.09 -0.60 -8.98
C ASP A 251 1.55 -0.69 -10.44
N GLN A 252 2.82 -0.40 -10.70
CA GLN A 252 3.44 -0.55 -12.03
C GLN A 252 3.66 -2.02 -12.48
N TYR A 253 3.43 -2.98 -11.60
CA TYR A 253 3.56 -4.42 -11.85
C TYR A 253 2.25 -5.17 -11.64
N ARG A 254 1.14 -4.45 -11.67
CA ARG A 254 -0.18 -5.03 -11.40
C ARG A 254 -0.52 -6.15 -12.39
N PHE A 255 -0.17 -5.95 -13.65
CA PHE A 255 -0.32 -6.97 -14.70
C PHE A 255 0.44 -8.26 -14.36
N GLU A 256 1.72 -8.15 -13.98
CA GLU A 256 2.54 -9.31 -13.63
C GLU A 256 1.98 -10.03 -12.39
N MET A 257 1.57 -9.27 -11.37
CA MET A 257 1.04 -9.85 -10.13
C MET A 257 -0.29 -10.58 -10.37
N GLU A 258 -1.23 -9.97 -11.07
CA GLU A 258 -2.55 -10.56 -11.33
C GLU A 258 -2.48 -11.79 -12.22
N ASN A 259 -1.54 -11.80 -13.18
CA ASN A 259 -1.45 -12.88 -14.16
C ASN A 259 -0.45 -13.98 -13.79
N PHE A 260 0.58 -13.73 -13.00
CA PHE A 260 1.64 -14.71 -12.76
C PHE A 260 1.79 -15.12 -11.30
N ALA A 261 1.39 -14.34 -10.31
CA ALA A 261 1.33 -14.79 -8.92
C ALA A 261 0.12 -15.71 -8.71
N SER A 262 0.31 -16.77 -7.93
CA SER A 262 -0.74 -17.77 -7.64
C SER A 262 -1.43 -17.52 -6.30
N CYS A 263 -0.81 -16.77 -5.40
CA CYS A 263 -1.34 -16.39 -4.10
C CYS A 263 -0.71 -15.09 -3.59
N GLN A 264 -1.36 -14.48 -2.61
CA GLN A 264 -0.87 -13.31 -1.89
C GLN A 264 0.07 -13.73 -0.75
N LEU A 265 0.91 -12.78 -0.30
CA LEU A 265 1.89 -13.07 0.78
C LEU A 265 1.22 -13.49 2.09
N THR A 266 0.08 -12.90 2.43
CA THR A 266 -0.68 -13.23 3.66
C THR A 266 -1.34 -14.61 3.61
N GLU A 267 -1.47 -15.22 2.44
CA GLU A 267 -2.07 -16.56 2.28
C GLU A 267 -1.06 -17.70 2.49
N ILE A 268 0.26 -17.38 2.46
CA ILE A 268 1.33 -18.39 2.52
C ILE A 268 1.20 -19.29 3.74
N ASP A 269 1.04 -18.72 4.94
CA ASP A 269 0.96 -19.50 6.18
C ASP A 269 -0.27 -20.42 6.22
N GLY A 270 -1.40 -19.95 5.67
CA GLY A 270 -2.61 -20.76 5.50
C GLY A 270 -2.38 -21.94 4.56
N ILE A 271 -1.69 -21.72 3.43
CA ILE A 271 -1.36 -22.78 2.47
C ILE A 271 -0.35 -23.77 3.07
N VAL A 272 0.61 -23.28 3.88
CA VAL A 272 1.55 -24.16 4.61
C VAL A 272 0.78 -25.05 5.58
N ALA A 273 -0.17 -24.51 6.34
CA ALA A 273 -1.02 -25.27 7.25
C ALA A 273 -1.87 -26.32 6.50
N GLU A 274 -2.49 -25.95 5.38
CA GLU A 274 -3.23 -26.89 4.51
C GLU A 274 -2.34 -28.03 4.03
N CYS A 275 -1.13 -27.72 3.54
CA CYS A 275 -0.18 -28.73 3.08
C CYS A 275 0.32 -29.64 4.22
N GLN A 276 0.46 -29.11 5.45
CA GLN A 276 0.82 -29.86 6.64
C GLN A 276 -0.25 -30.89 7.01
N GLU A 277 -1.53 -30.50 6.93
CA GLU A 277 -2.68 -31.40 7.24
C GLU A 277 -2.86 -32.47 6.17
N THR A 278 -2.84 -32.07 4.90
CA THR A 278 -3.08 -32.96 3.76
C THR A 278 -1.86 -33.78 3.37
N LYS A 279 -0.68 -33.47 3.90
CA LYS A 279 0.63 -34.03 3.54
C LYS A 279 0.93 -33.98 2.04
N THR A 280 0.48 -32.90 1.40
CA THR A 280 0.66 -32.68 -0.04
C THR A 280 1.66 -31.56 -0.26
N LYS A 281 2.44 -31.67 -1.35
CA LYS A 281 3.30 -30.60 -1.82
C LYS A 281 2.54 -29.68 -2.74
N LYS A 282 2.80 -28.37 -2.66
CA LYS A 282 2.15 -27.39 -3.51
C LYS A 282 3.18 -26.41 -4.06
N LYS A 283 3.18 -26.20 -5.38
CA LYS A 283 3.96 -25.12 -6.00
C LYS A 283 3.17 -23.84 -5.93
N VAL A 284 3.82 -22.77 -5.52
CA VAL A 284 3.22 -21.46 -5.42
C VAL A 284 4.16 -20.41 -6.01
N THR A 285 3.59 -19.35 -6.53
CA THR A 285 4.31 -18.19 -7.03
C THR A 285 3.77 -16.97 -6.33
N VAL A 286 4.67 -16.14 -5.82
CA VAL A 286 4.32 -14.89 -5.13
C VAL A 286 5.13 -13.75 -5.70
N ALA A 287 4.61 -12.54 -5.55
CA ALA A 287 5.32 -11.33 -5.89
C ALA A 287 5.34 -10.38 -4.68
N GLY A 288 6.40 -9.61 -4.54
CA GLY A 288 6.51 -8.66 -3.44
C GLY A 288 7.67 -7.69 -3.63
N PHE A 289 7.61 -6.61 -2.89
CA PHE A 289 8.60 -5.53 -2.89
C PHE A 289 9.46 -5.63 -1.64
N VAL A 290 10.78 -5.54 -1.77
CA VAL A 290 11.70 -5.65 -0.65
C VAL A 290 11.67 -4.38 0.20
N ILE A 291 11.14 -4.49 1.41
CA ILE A 291 11.02 -3.37 2.37
C ILE A 291 12.11 -3.38 3.44
N SER A 292 12.74 -4.52 3.67
CA SER A 292 13.86 -4.66 4.62
C SER A 292 14.75 -5.83 4.20
N SER A 293 16.05 -5.66 4.30
CA SER A 293 17.03 -6.73 4.09
C SER A 293 18.21 -6.52 5.01
N GLN A 294 18.56 -7.55 5.77
CA GLN A 294 19.66 -7.54 6.72
C GLN A 294 20.50 -8.80 6.55
N THR A 295 21.81 -8.62 6.46
CA THR A 295 22.76 -9.73 6.50
C THR A 295 23.34 -9.87 7.89
N MET A 296 23.28 -11.07 8.44
CA MET A 296 23.71 -11.41 9.79
C MET A 296 24.72 -12.56 9.77
N LEU A 297 25.52 -12.68 10.81
CA LEU A 297 26.42 -13.82 11.00
C LEU A 297 25.73 -14.85 11.92
N GLY A 298 25.63 -16.07 11.44
CA GLY A 298 25.14 -17.19 12.23
C GLY A 298 26.16 -17.63 13.31
N LYS A 299 25.76 -18.47 14.25
CA LYS A 299 26.63 -19.04 15.30
C LYS A 299 27.86 -19.77 14.75
N SER A 300 27.79 -20.24 13.50
CA SER A 300 28.91 -20.90 12.80
C SER A 300 29.79 -19.93 12.01
N GLY A 301 29.65 -18.62 12.17
CA GLY A 301 30.36 -17.60 11.41
C GLY A 301 29.95 -17.47 9.93
N LYS A 302 28.96 -18.26 9.47
CA LYS A 302 28.46 -18.15 8.08
C LYS A 302 27.40 -17.05 7.95
N PRO A 303 27.44 -16.25 6.87
CA PRO A 303 26.42 -15.24 6.64
C PRO A 303 25.08 -15.87 6.28
N TRP A 304 24.01 -15.21 6.69
CA TRP A 304 22.64 -15.48 6.28
C TRP A 304 21.87 -14.16 6.17
N SER A 305 20.82 -14.14 5.39
CA SER A 305 20.01 -12.93 5.22
C SER A 305 18.58 -13.13 5.71
N LYS A 306 18.05 -12.08 6.33
CA LYS A 306 16.66 -11.90 6.70
C LYS A 306 16.10 -10.78 5.84
N THR A 307 15.10 -11.08 5.03
CA THR A 307 14.50 -10.15 4.09
C THR A 307 13.00 -10.13 4.29
N VAL A 308 12.42 -8.94 4.35
CA VAL A 308 10.96 -8.77 4.40
C VAL A 308 10.52 -8.22 3.06
N ILE A 309 9.56 -8.91 2.44
CA ILE A 309 8.87 -8.48 1.23
C ILE A 309 7.43 -8.10 1.57
N GLU A 310 6.88 -7.13 0.84
CA GLU A 310 5.51 -6.63 1.01
C GLU A 310 4.77 -6.66 -0.32
N ASP A 311 3.51 -7.08 -0.30
CA ASP A 311 2.56 -6.94 -1.41
C ASP A 311 1.36 -6.09 -0.99
N PHE A 312 0.29 -6.06 -1.80
CA PHE A 312 -0.93 -5.33 -1.46
C PHE A 312 -1.68 -5.90 -0.25
N SER A 313 -1.44 -7.16 0.12
CA SER A 313 -2.11 -7.85 1.22
C SER A 313 -1.40 -7.72 2.55
N GLY A 314 -0.07 -7.61 2.52
CA GLY A 314 0.75 -7.55 3.72
C GLY A 314 2.21 -7.88 3.46
N SER A 315 2.93 -8.28 4.50
CA SER A 315 4.36 -8.59 4.42
C SER A 315 4.64 -10.04 4.81
N TYR A 316 5.72 -10.57 4.23
CA TYR A 316 6.21 -11.91 4.55
C TYR A 316 7.73 -11.90 4.75
N GLU A 317 8.20 -12.64 5.75
CA GLU A 317 9.61 -12.71 6.12
C GLU A 317 10.27 -13.93 5.46
N LEU A 318 11.36 -13.69 4.75
CA LEU A 318 12.19 -14.71 4.13
C LEU A 318 13.55 -14.79 4.83
N ALA A 319 14.02 -16.00 5.10
CA ALA A 319 15.36 -16.24 5.65
C ALA A 319 16.15 -17.15 4.71
N PHE A 320 17.32 -16.70 4.28
CA PHE A 320 18.20 -17.42 3.37
C PHE A 320 19.51 -17.80 4.05
N PHE A 321 19.88 -19.07 4.00
CA PHE A 321 21.05 -19.63 4.62
C PHE A 321 21.98 -20.29 3.60
N GLY A 322 23.29 -20.22 3.81
CA GLY A 322 24.29 -20.93 3.02
C GLY A 322 24.17 -20.65 1.52
N LYS A 323 23.96 -21.70 0.69
CA LYS A 323 23.88 -21.57 -0.77
C LYS A 323 22.75 -20.67 -1.24
N ASP A 324 21.60 -20.69 -0.55
CA ASP A 324 20.46 -19.85 -0.91
C ASP A 324 20.76 -18.37 -0.64
N HIS A 325 21.51 -18.07 0.44
CA HIS A 325 21.98 -16.73 0.69
C HIS A 325 22.90 -16.24 -0.44
N GLU A 326 23.91 -17.06 -0.83
CA GLU A 326 24.82 -16.71 -1.92
C GLU A 326 24.09 -16.52 -3.26
N ALA A 327 23.10 -17.37 -3.55
CA ALA A 327 22.37 -17.33 -4.81
C ALA A 327 21.42 -16.12 -4.91
N TYR A 328 20.79 -15.71 -3.80
CA TYR A 328 19.69 -14.75 -3.83
C TYR A 328 20.03 -13.37 -3.25
N MET A 329 21.20 -13.18 -2.60
CA MET A 329 21.54 -11.92 -1.96
C MET A 329 21.47 -10.69 -2.90
N ASN A 330 21.77 -10.87 -4.18
CA ASN A 330 21.71 -9.77 -5.15
C ASN A 330 20.28 -9.30 -5.47
N TYR A 331 19.29 -10.17 -5.26
CA TYR A 331 17.89 -9.81 -5.42
C TYR A 331 17.30 -9.13 -4.18
N MET A 332 17.89 -9.38 -2.98
CA MET A 332 17.40 -8.91 -1.68
C MET A 332 17.84 -7.47 -1.37
N GLN A 333 17.91 -6.62 -2.39
CA GLN A 333 18.19 -5.20 -2.22
C GLN A 333 16.89 -4.45 -1.96
N LEU A 334 16.94 -3.44 -1.12
CA LEU A 334 15.81 -2.54 -0.88
C LEU A 334 15.26 -2.03 -2.22
N ASN A 335 13.95 -1.93 -2.30
CA ASN A 335 13.22 -1.43 -3.46
C ASN A 335 13.16 -2.37 -4.67
N ASN A 336 13.74 -3.56 -4.60
CA ASN A 336 13.53 -4.54 -5.65
C ASN A 336 12.12 -5.12 -5.59
N ALA A 337 11.42 -5.10 -6.72
CA ALA A 337 10.20 -5.85 -6.93
C ALA A 337 10.55 -7.26 -7.40
N LEU A 338 10.16 -8.27 -6.64
CA LEU A 338 10.55 -9.67 -6.83
C LEU A 338 9.36 -10.53 -7.23
N TYR A 339 9.64 -11.48 -8.11
CA TYR A 339 8.79 -12.64 -8.38
C TYR A 339 9.52 -13.88 -7.87
N ILE A 340 8.82 -14.68 -7.07
CA ILE A 340 9.38 -15.82 -6.35
C ILE A 340 8.58 -17.07 -6.68
N GLU A 341 9.25 -18.06 -7.26
CA GLU A 341 8.72 -19.41 -7.38
C GLU A 341 9.14 -20.21 -6.14
N ALA A 342 8.19 -20.79 -5.48
CA ALA A 342 8.41 -21.56 -4.27
C ALA A 342 7.63 -22.89 -4.28
N GLU A 343 8.04 -23.77 -3.43
CA GLU A 343 7.38 -25.04 -3.19
C GLU A 343 7.14 -25.20 -1.68
N ILE A 344 5.92 -25.45 -1.32
CA ILE A 344 5.58 -25.83 0.05
C ILE A 344 5.81 -27.32 0.18
N ASP A 345 6.80 -27.70 0.99
CA ASP A 345 7.29 -29.04 1.14
C ASP A 345 7.81 -29.28 2.57
N GLU A 346 8.00 -30.52 2.94
CA GLU A 346 8.58 -30.88 4.25
C GLU A 346 9.90 -30.14 4.51
N LYS A 347 10.03 -29.51 5.67
CA LYS A 347 11.18 -28.68 6.04
C LYS A 347 12.48 -29.47 5.95
N TYR A 348 12.46 -30.73 6.40
CA TYR A 348 13.60 -31.63 6.36
C TYR A 348 13.24 -32.93 5.67
N TYR A 349 14.19 -33.48 4.90
CA TYR A 349 14.02 -34.82 4.34
C TYR A 349 14.07 -35.83 5.44
N ILE A 350 13.02 -36.68 5.53
CA ILE A 350 12.93 -37.82 6.46
C ILE A 350 13.17 -39.10 5.66
N LYS A 351 14.15 -39.89 6.08
CA LYS A 351 14.42 -41.20 5.48
C LYS A 351 13.19 -42.11 5.59
N PRO A 352 12.95 -42.97 4.59
CA PRO A 352 11.81 -43.92 4.61
C PRO A 352 11.72 -44.75 5.89
N GLU A 353 12.87 -45.18 6.41
CA GLU A 353 12.98 -45.96 7.66
C GLU A 353 12.51 -45.20 8.91
N ASP A 354 12.83 -43.89 8.97
CA ASP A 354 12.40 -43.01 10.05
C ASP A 354 10.92 -42.63 9.93
N ARG A 355 10.44 -42.47 8.68
CA ARG A 355 9.02 -42.24 8.40
C ARG A 355 8.15 -43.43 8.81
N ALA A 356 8.63 -44.65 8.58
CA ALA A 356 7.98 -45.87 9.06
C ALA A 356 7.91 -45.95 10.59
N LYS A 357 8.80 -45.25 11.32
CA LYS A 357 8.81 -45.10 12.78
C LYS A 357 7.95 -43.94 13.28
N GLY A 358 7.18 -43.28 12.41
CA GLY A 358 6.27 -42.19 12.77
C GLY A 358 6.91 -40.80 12.86
N LYS A 359 8.18 -40.63 12.43
CA LYS A 359 8.76 -39.28 12.36
C LYS A 359 8.09 -38.46 11.25
N THR A 360 7.71 -37.24 11.56
CA THR A 360 7.13 -36.26 10.65
C THR A 360 8.01 -35.03 10.60
N SER A 361 7.95 -34.29 9.52
CA SER A 361 8.57 -32.97 9.38
C SER A 361 7.48 -31.92 9.17
N ASP A 362 7.68 -30.74 9.73
CA ASP A 362 6.85 -29.60 9.42
C ASP A 362 7.03 -29.20 7.96
N TYR A 363 5.99 -28.60 7.37
CA TYR A 363 6.05 -28.03 6.04
C TYR A 363 6.58 -26.61 6.12
N ALA A 364 7.23 -26.17 5.05
CA ALA A 364 7.79 -24.83 4.95
C ALA A 364 7.72 -24.32 3.51
N PHE A 365 7.65 -23.01 3.38
CA PHE A 365 7.77 -22.29 2.12
C PHE A 365 9.24 -22.32 1.69
N LYS A 366 9.56 -23.03 0.62
CA LYS A 366 10.91 -23.19 0.08
C LYS A 366 11.05 -22.47 -1.23
N VAL A 367 11.87 -21.44 -1.24
CA VAL A 367 12.17 -20.69 -2.47
C VAL A 367 12.94 -21.57 -3.44
N ARG A 368 12.51 -21.62 -4.70
CA ARG A 368 13.14 -22.36 -5.79
C ARG A 368 13.81 -21.46 -6.79
N LYS A 369 13.22 -20.29 -7.05
CA LYS A 369 13.75 -19.32 -8.00
C LYS A 369 13.29 -17.93 -7.62
N ILE A 370 14.15 -16.94 -7.84
CA ILE A 370 13.83 -15.52 -7.70
C ILE A 370 14.24 -14.80 -8.98
N MET A 371 13.43 -13.85 -9.40
CA MET A 371 13.75 -12.91 -10.45
C MET A 371 13.13 -11.54 -10.16
N LEU A 372 13.60 -10.51 -10.86
CA LEU A 372 12.95 -9.21 -10.83
C LEU A 372 11.56 -9.30 -11.48
N LEU A 373 10.57 -8.69 -10.87
CA LEU A 373 9.18 -8.76 -11.32
C LEU A 373 8.99 -8.18 -12.74
N GLY A 374 9.75 -7.13 -13.09
CA GLY A 374 9.75 -6.58 -14.44
C GLY A 374 10.22 -7.53 -15.56
N ASN A 375 10.91 -8.64 -15.21
CA ASN A 375 11.38 -9.63 -16.20
C ASN A 375 10.38 -10.78 -16.40
N VAL A 376 9.29 -10.82 -15.63
CA VAL A 376 8.32 -11.93 -15.62
C VAL A 376 7.60 -12.03 -16.95
N THR A 377 7.13 -10.91 -17.48
CA THR A 377 6.41 -10.85 -18.75
C THR A 377 7.27 -11.38 -19.90
N GLU A 378 8.51 -10.97 -20.03
CA GLU A 378 9.41 -11.50 -21.08
C GLU A 378 9.71 -12.99 -20.92
N THR A 379 9.82 -13.44 -19.67
CA THR A 379 10.19 -14.83 -19.34
C THR A 379 9.05 -15.80 -19.55
N TYR A 380 7.83 -15.48 -19.10
CA TYR A 380 6.71 -16.43 -19.01
C TYR A 380 5.56 -16.14 -19.97
N LEU A 381 5.50 -14.97 -20.60
CA LEU A 381 4.47 -14.66 -21.56
C LEU A 381 4.85 -15.22 -22.94
N LYS A 382 4.05 -16.15 -23.46
CA LYS A 382 4.21 -16.73 -24.79
C LYS A 382 3.45 -15.94 -25.86
N GLY A 383 2.28 -15.42 -25.50
CA GLY A 383 1.41 -14.66 -26.36
C GLY A 383 0.39 -13.87 -25.58
N PHE A 384 -0.19 -12.91 -26.23
CA PHE A 384 -1.24 -12.04 -25.70
C PHE A 384 -2.46 -12.09 -26.61
N SER A 385 -3.64 -12.17 -26.06
CA SER A 385 -4.86 -12.22 -26.86
C SER A 385 -5.87 -11.18 -26.41
N ILE A 386 -6.57 -10.60 -27.35
CA ILE A 386 -7.68 -9.67 -27.11
C ILE A 386 -8.99 -10.24 -27.65
N SER A 387 -10.08 -9.97 -26.94
CA SER A 387 -11.43 -10.41 -27.32
C SER A 387 -12.28 -9.22 -27.72
N ILE A 388 -12.85 -9.27 -28.92
CA ILE A 388 -13.64 -8.22 -29.54
C ILE A 388 -14.99 -8.83 -29.92
N THR A 389 -16.10 -8.11 -29.75
CA THR A 389 -17.42 -8.53 -30.25
C THR A 389 -17.71 -7.88 -31.60
N THR A 390 -18.53 -8.55 -32.43
CA THR A 390 -18.96 -8.00 -33.72
C THR A 390 -19.70 -6.67 -33.54
N THR A 391 -20.40 -6.47 -32.42
CA THR A 391 -21.11 -5.23 -32.06
C THR A 391 -20.20 -4.02 -31.86
N MET A 392 -18.90 -4.25 -31.50
CA MET A 392 -17.91 -3.19 -31.32
C MET A 392 -17.32 -2.71 -32.66
N LEU A 393 -17.48 -3.48 -33.75
CA LEU A 393 -16.83 -3.19 -35.02
C LEU A 393 -17.46 -1.98 -35.71
N SER A 394 -16.78 -0.86 -35.66
CA SER A 394 -17.04 0.36 -36.42
C SER A 394 -15.78 0.83 -37.14
N PRO A 395 -15.86 1.70 -38.16
CA PRO A 395 -14.69 2.31 -38.78
C PRO A 395 -13.79 3.04 -37.78
N ASP A 396 -14.38 3.75 -36.83
CA ASP A 396 -13.68 4.50 -35.78
C ASP A 396 -12.98 3.54 -34.80
N PHE A 397 -13.70 2.54 -34.30
CA PHE A 397 -13.11 1.50 -33.43
C PHE A 397 -11.89 0.84 -34.09
N ARG A 398 -12.00 0.49 -35.39
CA ARG A 398 -10.88 -0.09 -36.12
C ARG A 398 -9.67 0.85 -36.18
N LYS A 399 -9.90 2.14 -36.41
CA LYS A 399 -8.85 3.16 -36.45
C LYS A 399 -8.17 3.29 -35.08
N ASP A 400 -8.97 3.35 -34.02
CA ASP A 400 -8.47 3.51 -32.64
C ASP A 400 -7.69 2.27 -32.19
N LEU A 401 -8.19 1.07 -32.47
CA LEU A 401 -7.47 -0.17 -32.17
C LEU A 401 -6.12 -0.26 -32.93
N VAL A 402 -6.09 0.11 -34.21
CA VAL A 402 -4.84 0.12 -34.98
C VAL A 402 -3.84 1.14 -34.42
N ASN A 403 -4.30 2.31 -34.00
CA ASN A 403 -3.46 3.32 -33.38
C ASN A 403 -2.93 2.85 -32.03
N LEU A 404 -3.77 2.26 -31.21
CA LEU A 404 -3.39 1.66 -29.94
C LEU A 404 -2.28 0.61 -30.13
N LEU A 405 -2.49 -0.34 -31.04
CA LEU A 405 -1.47 -1.39 -31.31
C LEU A 405 -0.16 -0.84 -31.88
N LYS A 406 -0.19 0.27 -32.61
CA LYS A 406 1.02 0.96 -33.09
C LYS A 406 1.78 1.66 -31.99
N ASN A 407 1.07 2.27 -31.05
CA ASN A 407 1.66 2.98 -29.91
C ASN A 407 2.32 2.00 -28.91
N HIS A 408 1.81 0.77 -28.83
CA HIS A 408 2.32 -0.29 -27.93
C HIS A 408 3.07 -1.39 -28.67
N LYS A 409 3.88 -1.04 -29.68
CA LYS A 409 4.67 -1.99 -30.45
C LYS A 409 5.71 -2.69 -29.59
N GLY A 410 5.81 -4.03 -29.69
CA GLY A 410 6.74 -4.86 -28.92
C GLY A 410 7.05 -6.19 -29.62
N ASN A 411 7.38 -7.21 -28.83
CA ASN A 411 7.84 -8.52 -29.32
C ASN A 411 6.85 -9.67 -29.07
N ILE A 412 5.81 -9.44 -28.26
CA ILE A 412 4.85 -10.49 -27.89
C ILE A 412 3.83 -10.68 -29.03
N PRO A 413 3.62 -11.92 -29.51
CA PRO A 413 2.61 -12.23 -30.51
C PRO A 413 1.21 -11.89 -30.01
N LEU A 414 0.39 -11.29 -30.89
CA LEU A 414 -0.98 -10.90 -30.59
C LEU A 414 -1.96 -11.82 -31.33
N ASN A 415 -2.86 -12.45 -30.58
CA ASN A 415 -4.03 -13.14 -31.09
C ASN A 415 -5.28 -12.26 -30.88
N MET A 416 -6.22 -12.35 -31.77
CA MET A 416 -7.50 -11.66 -31.66
C MET A 416 -8.64 -12.67 -31.75
N TYR A 417 -9.53 -12.66 -30.78
CA TYR A 417 -10.76 -13.43 -30.77
C TYR A 417 -11.92 -12.50 -31.14
N LEU A 418 -12.62 -12.83 -32.21
CA LEU A 418 -13.85 -12.15 -32.60
C LEU A 418 -15.05 -13.03 -32.23
N HIS A 419 -15.90 -12.52 -31.37
CA HIS A 419 -17.13 -13.16 -30.92
C HIS A 419 -18.36 -12.50 -31.53
N ASP A 420 -19.24 -13.29 -32.13
CA ASP A 420 -20.56 -12.83 -32.57
C ASP A 420 -21.63 -13.30 -31.55
N PRO A 421 -22.17 -12.42 -30.71
CA PRO A 421 -23.13 -12.79 -29.68
C PRO A 421 -24.51 -13.21 -30.27
N GLU A 422 -24.86 -12.77 -31.48
CA GLU A 422 -26.13 -13.11 -32.12
C GLU A 422 -26.08 -14.49 -32.79
N LYS A 423 -24.96 -14.81 -33.41
CA LYS A 423 -24.78 -16.06 -34.15
C LYS A 423 -24.03 -17.14 -33.36
N GLY A 424 -23.46 -16.80 -32.23
CA GLY A 424 -22.81 -17.72 -31.32
C GLY A 424 -21.47 -18.32 -31.82
N TRP A 425 -20.83 -17.73 -32.84
CA TRP A 425 -19.53 -18.23 -33.33
C TRP A 425 -18.36 -17.38 -32.82
N ASN A 426 -17.19 -18.02 -32.77
CA ASN A 426 -15.93 -17.41 -32.39
C ASN A 426 -14.90 -17.67 -33.48
N ILE A 427 -14.14 -16.64 -33.85
CA ILE A 427 -13.04 -16.74 -34.81
C ILE A 427 -11.75 -16.25 -34.14
N GLU A 428 -10.69 -17.04 -34.23
CA GLU A 428 -9.37 -16.66 -33.80
C GLU A 428 -8.53 -16.18 -34.97
N PHE A 429 -7.86 -15.04 -34.79
CA PHE A 429 -6.94 -14.46 -35.77
C PHE A 429 -5.58 -14.24 -35.14
N LEU A 430 -4.54 -14.66 -35.81
CA LEU A 430 -3.17 -14.25 -35.47
C LEU A 430 -2.87 -12.89 -36.15
N ALA A 431 -2.55 -11.88 -35.35
CA ALA A 431 -2.18 -10.56 -35.84
C ALA A 431 -0.75 -10.57 -36.42
N ARG A 432 -0.55 -11.08 -37.65
CA ARG A 432 0.77 -11.26 -38.24
C ARG A 432 1.62 -9.97 -38.33
N LYS A 433 0.98 -8.81 -38.48
CA LYS A 433 1.65 -7.51 -38.63
C LYS A 433 1.92 -6.79 -37.30
N TYR A 434 1.26 -7.21 -36.22
CA TYR A 434 1.33 -6.53 -34.94
C TYR A 434 1.81 -7.48 -33.86
N LYS A 435 2.88 -7.05 -33.19
CA LYS A 435 3.34 -7.61 -31.92
C LYS A 435 3.28 -6.49 -30.91
N VAL A 436 2.95 -6.79 -29.67
CA VAL A 436 2.73 -5.81 -28.61
C VAL A 436 3.78 -5.88 -27.51
N ALA A 437 4.04 -4.73 -26.89
CA ALA A 437 4.66 -4.63 -25.59
C ALA A 437 3.51 -4.63 -24.57
N VAL A 438 3.42 -5.66 -23.77
CA VAL A 438 2.36 -5.77 -22.75
C VAL A 438 2.81 -4.98 -21.53
N THR A 439 2.23 -3.80 -21.38
CA THR A 439 2.48 -2.84 -20.29
C THR A 439 1.16 -2.47 -19.64
N ASP A 440 1.20 -1.97 -18.41
CA ASP A 440 0.00 -1.47 -17.72
C ASP A 440 -0.73 -0.40 -18.54
N GLN A 441 0.01 0.42 -19.28
CA GLN A 441 -0.57 1.42 -20.19
C GLN A 441 -1.43 0.76 -21.28
N LEU A 442 -0.90 -0.31 -21.95
CA LEU A 442 -1.68 -1.08 -22.92
C LEU A 442 -2.96 -1.66 -22.29
N ILE A 443 -2.84 -2.23 -21.10
CA ILE A 443 -3.96 -2.84 -20.38
C ILE A 443 -5.03 -1.79 -20.07
N ASN A 444 -4.64 -0.63 -19.54
CA ASN A 444 -5.53 0.47 -19.25
C ASN A 444 -6.24 1.00 -20.50
N ASP A 445 -5.52 1.11 -21.61
CA ASP A 445 -6.10 1.61 -22.86
C ASP A 445 -7.06 0.58 -23.48
N LEU A 446 -6.78 -0.73 -23.37
CA LEU A 446 -7.72 -1.79 -23.74
C LEU A 446 -8.99 -1.74 -22.89
N HIS A 447 -8.86 -1.55 -21.57
CA HIS A 447 -10.02 -1.43 -20.67
C HIS A 447 -10.90 -0.21 -21.03
N LYS A 448 -10.30 0.95 -21.35
CA LYS A 448 -11.03 2.15 -21.79
C LYS A 448 -11.82 1.89 -23.07
N MET A 449 -11.31 1.01 -23.95
CA MET A 449 -12.02 0.58 -25.16
C MET A 449 -13.03 -0.55 -24.92
N GLY A 450 -13.17 -1.05 -23.69
CA GLY A 450 -14.04 -2.18 -23.36
C GLY A 450 -13.53 -3.52 -23.91
N ILE A 451 -12.23 -3.63 -24.22
CA ILE A 451 -11.63 -4.85 -24.80
C ILE A 451 -11.12 -5.72 -23.66
N MET A 452 -11.57 -6.97 -23.62
CA MET A 452 -11.05 -7.98 -22.70
C MET A 452 -9.77 -8.62 -23.29
N TYR A 453 -8.87 -9.03 -22.42
CA TYR A 453 -7.64 -9.70 -22.80
C TYR A 453 -7.43 -11.02 -22.05
N ASN A 454 -6.56 -11.88 -22.58
CA ASN A 454 -6.07 -13.07 -21.92
C ASN A 454 -4.56 -13.24 -22.18
N VAL A 455 -3.88 -13.83 -21.21
CA VAL A 455 -2.44 -14.13 -21.31
C VAL A 455 -2.22 -15.60 -21.66
N ILE A 456 -1.32 -15.85 -22.61
CA ILE A 456 -0.88 -17.20 -22.97
C ILE A 456 0.50 -17.39 -22.35
N LYS A 457 0.57 -18.21 -21.31
CA LYS A 457 1.81 -18.51 -20.58
C LYS A 457 2.64 -19.59 -21.31
N LYS A 458 3.97 -19.54 -21.12
CA LYS A 458 4.89 -20.58 -21.61
C LYS A 458 4.73 -21.87 -20.84
#